data_f2964c772abbeea0211b35323a6843d5
#
_entry.id   f2964c772abbeea0211b35323a6843d5
#
_cell.length_a   1.000
_cell.length_b   1.000
_cell.length_c   1.000
_cell.angle_alpha   90.00
_cell.angle_beta   90.00
_cell.angle_gamma   90.00
#
_symmetry.space_group_name_H-M   'P 1'
#
loop_
_entity.id
_entity.type
_entity.pdbx_description
1 polymer ?
#
loop_
_entity_poly.entity_id
_entity_poly.type
_entity_poly.pdbx_seq_one_letter_code
_entity_poly.pdbx_strand_id
1 'polypeptide(L)'
;MEIRRNLLRLLAVLFAFAMVAAACGSSDDDDSSSSSSESASATAEDHGDDDHDHEEEDTGGTLSQDAVEKAVSGEGSDDAAEEEASDCPQDRSTVEGIFAEADCNRDAIIAMITAKMEAGEWGVNSDNHLIGPAGMEVDLNACPADWDDKAGLTDDQIRFGQTTVQSGNLAAYGNLSLGMQIWFDYIDSLDVLSGRDIEFIIKDDGYVAAQTIEYVDELIESSNVHLLQGLGSPNGLAVYDKINAECIPHPFYLSGHPAWGDPEVHPWTTSRQMSYSTEAMLWGTWIKVNLADQLPVTVAGLVMDNDFGLAYEMGFEAYAEENPDVVAEYLPVRHDPAAP
;
A
#
# COMPACT_ATOMS: atom_id res chain seq x y z
N MET A 1 37.29 -3.40 19.10
CA MET A 1 36.17 -3.19 20.04
C MET A 1 34.83 -3.03 19.32
N GLU A 2 34.81 -2.55 18.09
CA GLU A 2 33.59 -2.38 17.29
C GLU A 2 32.91 -3.68 16.81
N ILE A 3 33.68 -4.67 16.38
CA ILE A 3 33.17 -5.96 15.91
C ILE A 3 32.32 -6.68 16.98
N ARG A 4 32.72 -6.61 18.26
CA ARG A 4 31.89 -7.19 19.35
C ARG A 4 30.57 -6.47 19.58
N ARG A 5 30.52 -5.16 19.33
CA ARG A 5 29.31 -4.34 19.53
C ARG A 5 28.29 -4.58 18.41
N ASN A 6 28.79 -4.79 17.19
CA ASN A 6 27.94 -5.12 16.04
C ASN A 6 27.41 -6.56 16.10
N LEU A 7 28.24 -7.50 16.57
CA LEU A 7 27.81 -8.89 16.80
C LEU A 7 26.72 -9.00 17.87
N LEU A 8 26.81 -8.21 18.94
CA LEU A 8 25.79 -8.15 19.99
C LEU A 8 24.49 -7.53 19.52
N ARG A 9 24.52 -6.56 18.60
CA ARG A 9 23.33 -5.98 17.98
C ARG A 9 22.65 -6.97 17.03
N LEU A 10 23.43 -7.71 16.24
CA LEU A 10 22.92 -8.76 15.35
C LEU A 10 22.27 -9.90 16.14
N LEU A 11 22.88 -10.32 17.25
CA LEU A 11 22.32 -11.31 18.15
C LEU A 11 21.05 -10.84 18.85
N ALA A 12 20.93 -9.56 19.21
CA ALA A 12 19.73 -9.00 19.81
C ALA A 12 18.54 -8.98 18.82
N VAL A 13 18.81 -8.67 17.55
CA VAL A 13 17.78 -8.69 16.48
C VAL A 13 17.34 -10.14 16.20
N LEU A 14 18.27 -11.10 16.13
CA LEU A 14 17.96 -12.52 15.96
C LEU A 14 17.19 -13.10 17.15
N PHE A 15 17.46 -12.64 18.37
CA PHE A 15 16.74 -13.08 19.57
C PHE A 15 15.33 -12.52 19.65
N ALA A 16 15.09 -11.28 19.15
CA ALA A 16 13.75 -10.70 19.04
C ALA A 16 12.88 -11.47 18.04
N PHE A 17 13.45 -11.92 16.92
CA PHE A 17 12.75 -12.76 15.94
C PHE A 17 12.46 -14.18 16.47
N ALA A 18 13.36 -14.75 17.27
CA ALA A 18 13.16 -16.10 17.83
C ALA A 18 12.07 -16.14 18.92
N MET A 19 11.82 -15.04 19.64
CA MET A 19 10.76 -14.99 20.64
C MET A 19 9.35 -14.86 20.04
N VAL A 20 9.22 -14.32 18.82
CA VAL A 20 7.94 -14.25 18.10
C VAL A 20 7.55 -15.63 17.55
N ALA A 21 8.52 -16.49 17.21
CA ALA A 21 8.29 -17.85 16.72
C ALA A 21 7.94 -18.88 17.80
N ALA A 22 8.20 -18.57 19.10
CA ALA A 22 7.99 -19.51 20.20
C ALA A 22 6.62 -19.39 20.89
N ALA A 23 5.76 -18.46 20.47
CA ALA A 23 4.45 -18.22 21.08
C ALA A 23 3.28 -18.99 20.44
N CYS A 24 3.52 -19.80 19.40
CA CYS A 24 2.50 -20.64 18.78
C CYS A 24 2.98 -22.09 18.74
N GLY A 25 2.76 -22.82 19.82
CA GLY A 25 3.01 -24.26 19.88
C GLY A 25 2.61 -24.85 21.22
N SER A 26 1.41 -25.37 21.33
CA SER A 26 1.05 -26.69 21.85
C SER A 26 -0.40 -26.75 22.31
N SER A 27 -1.16 -27.61 21.71
CA SER A 27 -2.00 -28.57 22.45
C SER A 27 -2.37 -29.69 21.49
N ASP A 28 -1.82 -30.87 21.80
CA ASP A 28 -2.25 -32.18 21.32
C ASP A 28 -3.67 -32.46 21.83
N ASP A 29 -4.50 -33.14 21.01
CA ASP A 29 -5.12 -34.41 21.38
C ASP A 29 -5.87 -35.03 20.20
N ASP A 30 -5.70 -36.36 20.11
CA ASP A 30 -6.21 -37.35 19.19
C ASP A 30 -7.74 -37.32 18.97
N ASP A 31 -8.22 -37.61 17.74
CA ASP A 31 -8.87 -38.91 17.53
C ASP A 31 -9.18 -39.17 16.04
N SER A 32 -9.02 -40.48 15.72
CA SER A 32 -9.15 -41.12 14.44
C SER A 32 -10.58 -41.22 13.91
N SER A 33 -10.78 -41.12 12.60
CA SER A 33 -11.53 -42.16 11.86
C SER A 33 -11.47 -41.98 10.34
N SER A 34 -11.18 -43.12 9.72
CA SER A 34 -11.11 -43.42 8.30
C SER A 34 -12.46 -43.36 7.56
N SER A 35 -12.47 -42.95 6.27
CA SER A 35 -13.12 -43.72 5.20
C SER A 35 -12.81 -43.17 3.81
N SER A 36 -12.10 -43.92 3.04
CA SER A 36 -12.23 -44.46 1.67
C SER A 36 -12.98 -43.67 0.61
N SER A 37 -12.21 -43.32 -0.45
CA SER A 37 -12.39 -43.56 -1.89
C SER A 37 -13.73 -43.31 -2.57
N GLU A 38 -13.68 -42.54 -3.66
CA GLU A 38 -13.96 -43.08 -5.00
C GLU A 38 -13.53 -42.12 -6.12
N SER A 39 -12.80 -42.73 -7.04
CA SER A 39 -12.35 -42.22 -8.32
C SER A 39 -13.50 -42.25 -9.30
N ALA A 40 -13.76 -41.18 -10.03
CA ALA A 40 -14.54 -41.23 -11.26
C ALA A 40 -13.81 -40.52 -12.38
N SER A 41 -13.32 -41.33 -13.29
CA SER A 41 -12.83 -41.00 -14.63
C SER A 41 -14.02 -40.67 -15.51
N ALA A 42 -13.97 -39.55 -16.27
CA ALA A 42 -14.83 -39.33 -17.42
C ALA A 42 -14.06 -38.65 -18.54
N THR A 43 -14.03 -39.36 -19.60
CA THR A 43 -13.62 -39.25 -20.98
C THR A 43 -13.70 -37.85 -21.61
N ALA A 44 -12.66 -37.59 -22.43
CA ALA A 44 -12.55 -36.53 -23.41
C ALA A 44 -13.61 -36.67 -24.53
N GLU A 45 -14.21 -35.60 -24.92
CA GLU A 45 -14.79 -35.40 -26.26
C GLU A 45 -14.23 -34.12 -26.88
N ASP A 46 -13.69 -34.34 -28.06
CA ASP A 46 -13.07 -33.44 -29.03
C ASP A 46 -14.17 -32.61 -29.72
N HIS A 47 -14.07 -31.30 -29.72
CA HIS A 47 -14.76 -30.42 -30.67
C HIS A 47 -13.98 -29.14 -30.91
N GLY A 48 -13.40 -29.05 -32.13
CA GLY A 48 -13.60 -27.98 -33.12
C GLY A 48 -12.92 -26.64 -32.85
N ASP A 49 -11.91 -26.36 -33.63
CA ASP A 49 -11.32 -25.06 -33.91
C ASP A 49 -12.41 -24.02 -34.24
N ASP A 50 -12.44 -22.92 -33.48
CA ASP A 50 -12.91 -21.63 -33.95
C ASP A 50 -11.89 -20.58 -33.52
N ASP A 51 -11.10 -20.14 -34.48
CA ASP A 51 -10.22 -18.98 -34.42
C ASP A 51 -11.09 -17.72 -34.16
N HIS A 52 -11.13 -17.24 -32.93
CA HIS A 52 -11.46 -15.87 -32.63
C HIS A 52 -10.21 -15.16 -32.13
N ASP A 53 -9.62 -14.35 -33.03
CA ASP A 53 -8.71 -13.28 -32.69
C ASP A 53 -9.41 -12.37 -31.65
N HIS A 54 -9.15 -12.61 -30.39
CA HIS A 54 -9.34 -11.61 -29.33
C HIS A 54 -8.04 -10.80 -29.27
N GLU A 55 -8.10 -9.59 -29.80
CA GLU A 55 -7.19 -8.54 -29.37
C GLU A 55 -7.33 -8.43 -27.86
N GLU A 56 -6.37 -8.95 -27.12
CA GLU A 56 -6.22 -8.68 -25.70
C GLU A 56 -5.91 -7.18 -25.59
N GLU A 57 -6.94 -6.38 -25.27
CA GLU A 57 -6.71 -5.06 -24.70
C GLU A 57 -6.04 -5.31 -23.34
N ASP A 58 -4.73 -5.10 -23.32
CA ASP A 58 -3.90 -5.07 -22.11
C ASP A 58 -4.33 -3.87 -21.25
N THR A 59 -5.31 -4.08 -20.37
CA THR A 59 -5.78 -3.10 -19.38
C THR A 59 -5.05 -3.25 -18.03
N GLY A 60 -3.95 -3.97 -18.01
CA GLY A 60 -3.03 -3.98 -16.88
C GLY A 60 -2.20 -2.69 -16.90
N GLY A 61 -2.36 -1.83 -15.90
CA GLY A 61 -1.52 -0.63 -15.70
C GLY A 61 -0.04 -0.98 -15.51
N THR A 62 0.60 -1.45 -16.56
CA THR A 62 2.04 -1.62 -16.63
C THR A 62 2.66 -0.23 -16.69
N LEU A 63 3.46 0.09 -15.68
CA LEU A 63 4.36 1.23 -15.76
C LEU A 63 5.09 1.16 -17.11
N SER A 64 4.98 2.22 -17.89
CA SER A 64 5.76 2.30 -19.11
C SER A 64 7.23 2.31 -18.72
N GLN A 65 8.05 1.63 -19.50
CA GLN A 65 9.50 1.61 -19.34
C GLN A 65 10.05 3.05 -19.26
N ASP A 66 9.43 3.99 -19.97
CA ASP A 66 9.73 5.43 -19.93
C ASP A 66 9.52 6.06 -18.54
N ALA A 67 8.54 5.61 -17.77
CA ALA A 67 8.30 6.14 -16.40
C ALA A 67 9.38 5.63 -15.43
N VAL A 68 9.85 4.41 -15.61
CA VAL A 68 10.96 3.84 -14.82
C VAL A 68 12.27 4.54 -15.18
N GLU A 69 12.57 4.72 -16.48
CA GLU A 69 13.75 5.44 -16.95
C GLU A 69 13.79 6.89 -16.44
N LYS A 70 12.65 7.58 -16.43
CA LYS A 70 12.53 8.94 -15.91
C LYS A 70 12.77 9.00 -14.40
N ALA A 71 12.29 8.02 -13.63
CA ALA A 71 12.54 7.91 -12.20
C ALA A 71 14.01 7.58 -11.88
N VAL A 72 14.66 6.76 -12.71
CA VAL A 72 16.07 6.38 -12.54
C VAL A 72 17.03 7.48 -12.97
N SER A 73 16.70 8.27 -14.00
CA SER A 73 17.55 9.35 -14.52
C SER A 73 17.67 10.56 -13.59
N GLY A 74 16.83 10.64 -12.54
CA GLY A 74 16.83 11.76 -11.60
C GLY A 74 16.35 13.08 -12.22
N GLU A 75 15.71 13.05 -13.40
CA GLU A 75 15.02 14.21 -13.99
C GLU A 75 13.66 14.45 -13.32
N GLY A 76 13.65 14.38 -11.99
CA GLY A 76 12.54 14.83 -11.16
C GLY A 76 12.68 16.35 -10.92
N SER A 77 11.59 17.05 -11.01
CA SER A 77 11.47 18.50 -10.87
C SER A 77 12.34 19.07 -9.74
N ASP A 78 13.19 20.05 -10.06
CA ASP A 78 13.93 20.91 -9.12
C ASP A 78 13.01 21.80 -8.24
N ASP A 79 11.71 21.57 -8.24
CA ASP A 79 10.72 22.19 -7.37
C ASP A 79 10.45 21.36 -6.11
N ALA A 80 11.51 20.83 -5.48
CA ALA A 80 11.42 20.49 -4.06
C ALA A 80 11.21 21.84 -3.34
N ALA A 81 9.97 22.13 -2.94
CA ALA A 81 9.68 23.22 -2.03
C ALA A 81 10.68 23.10 -0.87
N GLU A 82 11.50 24.15 -0.64
CA GLU A 82 12.31 24.22 0.57
C GLU A 82 11.33 24.02 1.74
N GLU A 83 11.35 22.84 2.36
CA GLU A 83 10.67 22.61 3.63
C GLU A 83 11.25 23.61 4.60
N GLU A 84 10.51 24.69 4.88
CA GLU A 84 10.80 25.53 6.02
C GLU A 84 10.82 24.60 7.24
N ALA A 85 12.00 24.40 7.83
CA ALA A 85 12.17 23.56 9.00
C ALA A 85 11.13 23.96 10.04
N SER A 86 10.26 23.06 10.44
CA SER A 86 9.23 23.35 11.43
C SER A 86 9.91 23.77 12.74
N ASP A 87 9.43 24.86 13.36
CA ASP A 87 9.88 25.32 14.68
C ASP A 87 9.49 24.33 15.81
N CYS A 88 9.04 23.12 15.46
CA CYS A 88 8.55 22.13 16.40
C CYS A 88 9.68 21.44 17.16
N PRO A 89 9.44 21.07 18.45
CA PRO A 89 10.41 20.32 19.23
C PRO A 89 10.84 19.03 18.54
N GLN A 90 12.14 18.73 18.53
CA GLN A 90 12.68 17.52 17.87
C GLN A 90 13.30 16.54 18.88
N ASP A 91 12.78 16.50 20.11
CA ASP A 91 13.25 15.52 21.10
C ASP A 91 12.61 14.13 20.85
N ARG A 92 13.30 13.31 20.09
CA ARG A 92 12.91 11.92 19.78
C ARG A 92 13.50 10.90 20.74
N SER A 93 14.06 11.35 21.86
CA SER A 93 14.67 10.46 22.86
C SER A 93 13.65 9.88 23.84
N THR A 94 12.48 10.47 23.94
CA THR A 94 11.37 10.06 24.81
C THR A 94 10.07 9.89 24.00
N VAL A 95 9.14 9.08 24.52
CA VAL A 95 7.81 8.91 23.92
C VAL A 95 7.03 10.22 23.93
N GLU A 96 7.12 10.95 25.04
CA GLU A 96 6.49 12.26 25.21
C GLU A 96 7.03 13.29 24.21
N GLY A 97 8.33 13.27 23.94
CA GLY A 97 8.95 14.14 22.95
C GLY A 97 8.51 13.83 21.53
N ILE A 98 8.38 12.55 21.18
CA ILE A 98 7.86 12.11 19.87
C ILE A 98 6.41 12.59 19.67
N PHE A 99 5.55 12.44 20.68
CA PHE A 99 4.16 12.92 20.60
C PHE A 99 4.10 14.45 20.53
N ALA A 100 4.92 15.17 21.30
CA ALA A 100 4.96 16.63 21.26
C ALA A 100 5.39 17.17 19.89
N GLU A 101 6.36 16.51 19.23
CA GLU A 101 6.76 16.83 17.86
C GLU A 101 5.61 16.56 16.88
N ALA A 102 4.95 15.40 16.99
CA ALA A 102 3.83 15.03 16.12
C ALA A 102 2.64 15.98 16.26
N ASP A 103 2.29 16.36 17.48
CA ASP A 103 1.19 17.29 17.77
C ASP A 103 1.49 18.69 17.21
N CYS A 104 2.70 19.20 17.44
CA CYS A 104 3.12 20.49 16.90
C CYS A 104 3.11 20.51 15.36
N ASN A 105 3.65 19.48 14.71
CA ASN A 105 3.65 19.37 13.25
C ASN A 105 2.22 19.29 12.70
N ARG A 106 1.34 18.55 13.35
CA ARG A 106 -0.08 18.49 12.96
C ARG A 106 -0.73 19.85 13.03
N ASP A 107 -0.54 20.58 14.11
CA ASP A 107 -1.12 21.91 14.30
C ASP A 107 -0.58 22.90 13.24
N ALA A 108 0.71 22.85 12.94
CA ALA A 108 1.32 23.66 11.89
C ALA A 108 0.75 23.33 10.50
N ILE A 109 0.58 22.05 10.16
CA ILE A 109 -0.03 21.60 8.90
C ILE A 109 -1.48 22.05 8.80
N ILE A 110 -2.27 21.91 9.87
CA ILE A 110 -3.67 22.38 9.90
C ILE A 110 -3.74 23.87 9.67
N ALA A 111 -2.88 24.65 10.34
CA ALA A 111 -2.83 26.10 10.18
C ALA A 111 -2.46 26.50 8.74
N MET A 112 -1.47 25.82 8.14
CA MET A 112 -1.05 26.03 6.77
C MET A 112 -2.18 25.71 5.77
N ILE A 113 -2.80 24.54 5.88
CA ILE A 113 -3.93 24.14 5.02
C ILE A 113 -5.07 25.15 5.12
N THR A 114 -5.44 25.55 6.35
CA THR A 114 -6.50 26.52 6.59
C THR A 114 -6.17 27.85 5.91
N ALA A 115 -4.95 28.36 6.08
CA ALA A 115 -4.53 29.63 5.47
C ALA A 115 -4.55 29.55 3.92
N LYS A 116 -4.12 28.44 3.33
CA LYS A 116 -4.17 28.22 1.88
C LYS A 116 -5.59 28.15 1.34
N MET A 117 -6.50 27.50 2.07
CA MET A 117 -7.94 27.45 1.73
C MET A 117 -8.60 28.84 1.85
N GLU A 118 -8.34 29.58 2.91
CA GLU A 118 -8.85 30.95 3.10
C GLU A 118 -8.34 31.93 2.04
N ALA A 119 -7.10 31.75 1.58
CA ALA A 119 -6.52 32.52 0.48
C ALA A 119 -7.09 32.12 -0.90
N GLY A 120 -7.84 31.03 -0.99
CA GLY A 120 -8.33 30.48 -2.26
C GLY A 120 -7.23 29.83 -3.13
N GLU A 121 -6.07 29.52 -2.54
CA GLU A 121 -5.00 28.81 -3.23
C GLU A 121 -5.26 27.31 -3.30
N TRP A 122 -5.90 26.74 -2.28
CA TRP A 122 -6.29 25.34 -2.20
C TRP A 122 -7.81 25.19 -2.02
N GLY A 123 -8.32 24.00 -2.32
CA GLY A 123 -9.73 23.68 -2.30
C GLY A 123 -10.36 23.70 -3.69
N VAL A 124 -11.68 23.67 -3.76
CA VAL A 124 -12.39 23.62 -5.05
C VAL A 124 -12.47 25.04 -5.65
N ASN A 125 -11.92 25.20 -6.85
CA ASN A 125 -11.91 26.46 -7.58
C ASN A 125 -13.22 26.69 -8.38
N SER A 126 -13.30 27.82 -9.11
CA SER A 126 -14.48 28.18 -9.90
C SER A 126 -14.75 27.26 -11.10
N ASP A 127 -13.75 26.53 -11.55
CA ASP A 127 -13.84 25.60 -12.68
C ASP A 127 -14.17 24.16 -12.22
N ASN A 128 -14.46 24.00 -10.91
CA ASN A 128 -14.77 22.76 -10.23
C ASN A 128 -13.58 21.79 -10.22
N HIS A 129 -12.36 22.32 -10.08
CA HIS A 129 -11.16 21.52 -9.84
C HIS A 129 -10.76 21.62 -8.38
N LEU A 130 -10.41 20.50 -7.77
CA LEU A 130 -9.80 20.44 -6.45
C LEU A 130 -8.30 20.70 -6.57
N ILE A 131 -7.84 21.79 -5.99
CA ILE A 131 -6.44 22.20 -5.99
C ILE A 131 -5.82 21.90 -4.62
N GLY A 132 -4.64 21.33 -4.62
CA GLY A 132 -3.93 20.92 -3.40
C GLY A 132 -2.42 21.20 -3.46
N PRO A 133 -1.66 20.62 -2.50
CA PRO A 133 -0.22 20.80 -2.41
C PRO A 133 0.51 20.17 -3.61
N ALA A 134 1.75 20.62 -3.84
CA ALA A 134 2.66 20.10 -4.88
C ALA A 134 2.06 20.07 -6.30
N GLY A 135 1.18 21.01 -6.61
CA GLY A 135 0.52 21.09 -7.92
C GLY A 135 -0.59 20.07 -8.13
N MET A 136 -1.07 19.42 -7.05
CA MET A 136 -2.22 18.52 -7.14
C MET A 136 -3.43 19.26 -7.70
N GLU A 137 -3.99 18.72 -8.77
CA GLU A 137 -5.21 19.21 -9.41
C GLU A 137 -6.07 18.02 -9.83
N VAL A 138 -7.31 17.99 -9.35
CA VAL A 138 -8.29 16.94 -9.69
C VAL A 138 -9.51 17.59 -10.31
N ASP A 139 -9.85 17.21 -11.55
CA ASP A 139 -11.05 17.66 -12.24
C ASP A 139 -12.28 16.95 -11.70
N LEU A 140 -13.05 17.62 -10.84
CA LEU A 140 -14.29 17.07 -10.28
C LEU A 140 -15.42 16.98 -11.31
N ASN A 141 -15.27 17.60 -12.49
CA ASN A 141 -16.25 17.42 -13.57
C ASN A 141 -16.12 16.06 -14.26
N ALA A 142 -15.01 15.34 -14.06
CA ALA A 142 -14.81 13.98 -14.52
C ALA A 142 -15.58 12.95 -13.67
N CYS A 143 -16.03 13.32 -12.47
CA CYS A 143 -16.78 12.45 -11.58
C CYS A 143 -18.18 12.15 -12.14
N PRO A 144 -18.81 11.02 -11.76
CA PRO A 144 -20.18 10.68 -12.14
C PRO A 144 -21.17 11.82 -11.88
N ALA A 145 -22.19 11.95 -12.70
CA ALA A 145 -23.17 13.04 -12.59
C ALA A 145 -23.99 13.02 -11.29
N ASP A 146 -24.07 11.88 -10.63
CA ASP A 146 -24.71 11.64 -9.34
C ASP A 146 -23.72 11.50 -8.19
N TRP A 147 -22.45 11.83 -8.43
CA TRP A 147 -21.42 11.82 -7.39
C TRP A 147 -21.75 12.83 -6.28
N ASP A 148 -21.67 12.37 -5.04
CA ASP A 148 -21.93 13.17 -3.84
C ASP A 148 -20.63 13.26 -3.00
N ASP A 149 -20.04 14.43 -2.93
CA ASP A 149 -18.85 14.72 -2.14
C ASP A 149 -19.03 14.52 -0.62
N LYS A 150 -20.27 14.29 -0.20
CA LYS A 150 -20.67 14.02 1.20
C LYS A 150 -21.19 12.62 1.43
N ALA A 151 -21.10 11.74 0.44
CA ALA A 151 -21.46 10.35 0.65
C ALA A 151 -20.76 9.81 1.91
N GLY A 152 -21.51 9.12 2.79
CA GLY A 152 -20.98 8.58 4.05
C GLY A 152 -20.60 9.61 5.14
N LEU A 153 -20.83 10.89 4.88
CA LEU A 153 -20.63 11.96 5.86
C LEU A 153 -22.00 12.50 6.32
N THR A 154 -22.32 12.31 7.59
CA THR A 154 -23.56 12.80 8.21
C THR A 154 -23.25 13.85 9.30
N ASP A 155 -24.28 14.34 9.99
CA ASP A 155 -24.09 15.28 11.09
C ASP A 155 -23.39 14.63 12.29
N ASP A 156 -23.47 13.31 12.44
CA ASP A 156 -23.02 12.52 13.59
C ASP A 156 -22.02 11.42 13.23
N GLN A 157 -21.77 11.12 11.94
CA GLN A 157 -20.89 10.03 11.54
C GLN A 157 -20.01 10.36 10.33
N ILE A 158 -18.82 9.75 10.30
CA ILE A 158 -17.94 9.61 9.13
C ILE A 158 -17.77 8.10 8.87
N ARG A 159 -18.30 7.59 7.76
CA ARG A 159 -18.17 6.18 7.39
C ARG A 159 -16.88 5.92 6.66
N PHE A 160 -16.05 5.08 7.23
CA PHE A 160 -14.76 4.68 6.70
C PHE A 160 -14.79 3.19 6.37
N GLY A 161 -14.58 2.81 5.11
CA GLY A 161 -14.55 1.43 4.65
C GLY A 161 -13.13 0.90 4.50
N GLN A 162 -12.91 -0.37 4.83
CA GLN A 162 -11.63 -1.03 4.58
C GLN A 162 -11.83 -2.48 4.15
N THR A 163 -11.13 -2.89 3.08
CA THR A 163 -10.86 -4.30 2.80
C THR A 163 -9.48 -4.68 3.35
N THR A 164 -9.36 -5.85 3.97
CA THR A 164 -8.13 -6.28 4.64
C THR A 164 -8.05 -7.80 4.75
N VAL A 165 -6.93 -8.30 5.25
CA VAL A 165 -6.68 -9.74 5.41
C VAL A 165 -6.73 -10.09 6.88
N GLN A 166 -7.82 -10.74 7.33
CA GLN A 166 -7.98 -11.21 8.71
C GLN A 166 -8.01 -12.75 8.80
N SER A 167 -7.98 -13.43 7.65
CA SER A 167 -8.01 -14.88 7.55
C SER A 167 -6.88 -15.42 6.64
N GLY A 168 -6.69 -16.74 6.64
CA GLY A 168 -5.66 -17.41 5.82
C GLY A 168 -4.22 -17.17 6.30
N ASN A 169 -3.26 -17.47 5.43
CA ASN A 169 -1.82 -17.42 5.75
C ASN A 169 -1.31 -16.02 6.10
N LEU A 170 -2.00 -14.98 5.63
CA LEU A 170 -1.64 -13.58 5.83
C LEU A 170 -2.48 -12.89 6.92
N ALA A 171 -3.24 -13.64 7.72
CA ALA A 171 -4.16 -13.12 8.74
C ALA A 171 -3.50 -12.15 9.74
N ALA A 172 -2.19 -12.27 9.97
CA ALA A 172 -1.44 -11.37 10.84
C ALA A 172 -1.51 -9.89 10.40
N TYR A 173 -1.74 -9.62 9.12
CA TYR A 173 -1.92 -8.25 8.60
C TYR A 173 -3.24 -7.62 9.08
N GLY A 174 -4.22 -8.41 9.52
CA GLY A 174 -5.44 -7.91 10.15
C GLY A 174 -5.21 -7.08 11.42
N ASN A 175 -4.04 -7.22 12.06
CA ASN A 175 -3.64 -6.36 13.18
C ASN A 175 -3.50 -4.89 12.79
N LEU A 176 -3.27 -4.58 11.51
CA LEU A 176 -3.23 -3.20 11.02
C LEU A 176 -4.61 -2.53 11.14
N SER A 177 -5.66 -3.25 10.76
CA SER A 177 -7.05 -2.78 10.90
C SER A 177 -7.45 -2.63 12.36
N LEU A 178 -7.03 -3.55 13.23
CA LEU A 178 -7.25 -3.44 14.67
C LEU A 178 -6.55 -2.20 15.25
N GLY A 179 -5.32 -1.92 14.82
CA GLY A 179 -4.60 -0.71 15.20
C GLY A 179 -5.32 0.58 14.76
N MET A 180 -5.89 0.59 13.55
CA MET A 180 -6.69 1.70 13.05
C MET A 180 -7.98 1.87 13.86
N GLN A 181 -8.69 0.79 14.18
CA GLN A 181 -9.89 0.85 15.01
C GLN A 181 -9.59 1.49 16.40
N ILE A 182 -8.51 1.03 17.05
CA ILE A 182 -8.09 1.58 18.34
C ILE A 182 -7.78 3.09 18.23
N TRP A 183 -7.16 3.50 17.12
CA TRP A 183 -6.85 4.90 16.86
C TRP A 183 -8.12 5.72 16.62
N PHE A 184 -9.08 5.21 15.87
CA PHE A 184 -10.36 5.88 15.62
C PHE A 184 -11.16 6.01 16.91
N ASP A 185 -11.24 4.96 17.74
CA ASP A 185 -11.88 5.01 19.06
C ASP A 185 -11.24 6.10 19.98
N TYR A 186 -9.91 6.25 19.86
CA TYR A 186 -9.19 7.31 20.57
C TYR A 186 -9.55 8.71 20.05
N ILE A 187 -9.57 8.91 18.73
CA ILE A 187 -9.96 10.18 18.09
C ILE A 187 -11.39 10.56 18.46
N ASP A 188 -12.33 9.62 18.43
CA ASP A 188 -13.73 9.84 18.83
C ASP A 188 -13.82 10.29 20.28
N SER A 189 -12.99 9.71 21.17
CA SER A 189 -12.93 10.11 22.59
C SER A 189 -12.46 11.55 22.82
N LEU A 190 -11.81 12.18 21.83
CA LEU A 190 -11.32 13.56 21.92
C LEU A 190 -12.34 14.62 21.47
N ASP A 191 -13.45 14.21 20.85
CA ASP A 191 -14.49 15.10 20.29
C ASP A 191 -13.91 16.18 19.34
N VAL A 192 -12.94 15.79 18.50
CA VAL A 192 -12.24 16.69 17.56
C VAL A 192 -12.86 16.71 16.17
N LEU A 193 -13.86 15.87 15.91
CA LEU A 193 -14.50 15.69 14.60
C LEU A 193 -15.83 16.48 14.49
N SER A 194 -15.96 17.56 15.24
CA SER A 194 -17.15 18.45 15.23
C SER A 194 -18.45 17.72 15.55
N GLY A 195 -18.40 16.81 16.54
CA GLY A 195 -19.56 16.03 17.01
C GLY A 195 -19.86 14.79 16.18
N ARG A 196 -18.93 14.35 15.32
CA ARG A 196 -19.03 13.11 14.55
C ARG A 196 -18.16 12.02 15.17
N ASP A 197 -18.63 10.79 15.08
CA ASP A 197 -17.85 9.59 15.38
C ASP A 197 -17.47 8.87 14.06
N ILE A 198 -16.41 8.08 14.08
CA ILE A 198 -15.97 7.28 12.93
C ILE A 198 -16.65 5.91 12.96
N GLU A 199 -17.50 5.63 11.98
CA GLU A 199 -18.00 4.29 11.73
C GLU A 199 -17.01 3.54 10.83
N PHE A 200 -16.16 2.69 11.42
CA PHE A 200 -15.16 1.93 10.68
C PHE A 200 -15.67 0.56 10.29
N ILE A 201 -15.88 0.34 8.99
CA ILE A 201 -16.45 -0.89 8.42
C ILE A 201 -15.35 -1.71 7.79
N ILE A 202 -14.99 -2.84 8.41
CA ILE A 202 -13.91 -3.72 7.97
C ILE A 202 -14.49 -4.95 7.27
N LYS A 203 -13.92 -5.32 6.12
CA LYS A 203 -14.23 -6.53 5.35
C LYS A 203 -12.97 -7.38 5.21
N ASP A 204 -13.07 -8.67 5.57
CA ASP A 204 -11.99 -9.64 5.41
C ASP A 204 -12.04 -10.27 4.02
N ASP A 205 -11.16 -9.85 3.12
CA ASP A 205 -11.05 -10.38 1.76
C ASP A 205 -10.08 -11.57 1.64
N GLY A 206 -9.41 -11.97 2.73
CA GLY A 206 -8.48 -13.09 2.75
C GLY A 206 -7.31 -12.97 1.78
N TYR A 207 -7.00 -11.75 1.30
CA TYR A 207 -6.03 -11.49 0.22
C TYR A 207 -6.47 -12.06 -1.14
N VAL A 208 -7.78 -12.09 -1.41
CA VAL A 208 -8.36 -12.60 -2.66
C VAL A 208 -8.99 -11.46 -3.43
N ALA A 209 -8.39 -11.06 -4.55
CA ALA A 209 -8.81 -9.90 -5.35
C ALA A 209 -10.31 -9.94 -5.75
N ALA A 210 -10.84 -11.11 -6.10
CA ALA A 210 -12.25 -11.26 -6.43
C ALA A 210 -13.18 -10.93 -5.24
N GLN A 211 -12.78 -11.24 -3.99
CA GLN A 211 -13.55 -10.87 -2.81
C GLN A 211 -13.39 -9.37 -2.51
N THR A 212 -12.23 -8.80 -2.79
CA THR A 212 -12.03 -7.34 -2.66
C THR A 212 -13.01 -6.58 -3.55
N ILE A 213 -13.20 -7.01 -4.80
CA ILE A 213 -14.19 -6.40 -5.72
C ILE A 213 -15.59 -6.42 -5.10
N GLU A 214 -16.06 -7.59 -4.63
CA GLU A 214 -17.41 -7.74 -4.04
C GLU A 214 -17.57 -6.84 -2.80
N TYR A 215 -16.55 -6.77 -1.94
CA TYR A 215 -16.62 -5.97 -0.71
C TYR A 215 -16.50 -4.47 -0.97
N VAL A 216 -15.71 -4.05 -1.96
CA VAL A 216 -15.66 -2.65 -2.38
C VAL A 216 -17.01 -2.21 -2.93
N ASP A 217 -17.65 -3.03 -3.76
CA ASP A 217 -19.02 -2.77 -4.24
C ASP A 217 -20.01 -2.62 -3.08
N GLU A 218 -19.95 -3.51 -2.09
CA GLU A 218 -20.82 -3.44 -0.90
C GLU A 218 -20.54 -2.17 -0.07
N LEU A 219 -19.27 -1.81 0.11
CA LEU A 219 -18.87 -0.63 0.89
C LEU A 219 -19.33 0.67 0.22
N ILE A 220 -19.26 0.75 -1.10
CA ILE A 220 -19.70 1.92 -1.86
C ILE A 220 -21.24 1.95 -1.94
N GLU A 221 -21.86 0.90 -2.47
CA GLU A 221 -23.27 0.91 -2.85
C GLU A 221 -24.24 0.71 -1.67
N SER A 222 -23.85 -0.12 -0.69
CA SER A 222 -24.72 -0.49 0.43
C SER A 222 -24.37 0.24 1.72
N SER A 223 -23.08 0.32 2.04
CA SER A 223 -22.60 0.98 3.27
C SER A 223 -22.45 2.48 3.09
N ASN A 224 -22.38 2.96 1.84
CA ASN A 224 -22.24 4.37 1.48
C ASN A 224 -21.09 5.02 2.27
N VAL A 225 -19.87 4.51 2.08
CA VAL A 225 -18.69 5.01 2.78
C VAL A 225 -18.21 6.32 2.20
N HIS A 226 -17.65 7.21 3.04
CA HIS A 226 -17.07 8.49 2.62
C HIS A 226 -15.69 8.29 1.99
N LEU A 227 -14.92 7.34 2.51
CA LEU A 227 -13.61 7.01 1.97
C LEU A 227 -13.31 5.53 2.19
N LEU A 228 -12.43 5.02 1.34
CA LEU A 228 -11.99 3.64 1.35
C LEU A 228 -10.52 3.52 1.71
N GLN A 229 -10.14 2.39 2.25
CA GLN A 229 -8.77 1.93 2.34
C GLN A 229 -8.74 0.42 2.06
N GLY A 230 -7.57 -0.10 1.74
CA GLY A 230 -7.41 -1.53 1.52
C GLY A 230 -5.96 -1.96 1.69
N LEU A 231 -5.71 -3.26 1.51
CA LEU A 231 -4.41 -3.87 1.67
C LEU A 231 -4.12 -4.85 0.54
N GLY A 232 -2.89 -4.77 0.00
CA GLY A 232 -2.39 -5.73 -0.98
C GLY A 232 -2.38 -5.23 -2.41
N SER A 233 -1.28 -5.47 -3.14
CA SER A 233 -1.13 -5.00 -4.52
C SER A 233 -2.17 -5.60 -5.47
N PRO A 234 -2.36 -6.93 -5.57
CA PRO A 234 -3.37 -7.50 -6.45
C PRO A 234 -4.79 -7.10 -6.06
N ASN A 235 -5.08 -6.94 -4.77
CA ASN A 235 -6.38 -6.51 -4.27
C ASN A 235 -6.69 -5.08 -4.68
N GLY A 236 -5.73 -4.16 -4.50
CA GLY A 236 -5.90 -2.77 -4.88
C GLY A 236 -6.03 -2.57 -6.38
N LEU A 237 -5.18 -3.23 -7.17
CA LEU A 237 -5.25 -3.15 -8.63
C LEU A 237 -6.60 -3.62 -9.18
N ALA A 238 -7.20 -4.62 -8.56
CA ALA A 238 -8.51 -5.15 -8.99
C ALA A 238 -9.67 -4.14 -8.83
N VAL A 239 -9.52 -3.11 -8.02
CA VAL A 239 -10.56 -2.09 -7.74
C VAL A 239 -10.12 -0.66 -8.08
N TYR A 240 -8.87 -0.50 -8.48
CA TYR A 240 -8.20 0.76 -8.70
C TYR A 240 -8.93 1.68 -9.67
N ASP A 241 -9.23 1.16 -10.87
CA ASP A 241 -9.92 1.92 -11.91
C ASP A 241 -11.33 2.30 -11.50
N LYS A 242 -12.08 1.36 -10.89
CA LYS A 242 -13.45 1.61 -10.42
C LYS A 242 -13.48 2.73 -9.38
N ILE A 243 -12.65 2.63 -8.34
CA ILE A 243 -12.61 3.62 -7.25
C ILE A 243 -12.29 5.01 -7.80
N ASN A 244 -11.33 5.10 -8.74
CA ASN A 244 -10.97 6.37 -9.35
C ASN A 244 -12.05 6.90 -10.30
N ALA A 245 -12.70 6.04 -11.10
CA ALA A 245 -13.80 6.43 -11.96
C ALA A 245 -15.04 6.90 -11.18
N GLU A 246 -15.27 6.37 -9.98
CA GLU A 246 -16.36 6.76 -9.09
C GLU A 246 -16.00 7.92 -8.15
N CYS A 247 -14.78 8.45 -8.24
CA CYS A 247 -14.29 9.57 -7.42
C CYS A 247 -14.38 9.29 -5.90
N ILE A 248 -14.06 8.07 -5.50
CA ILE A 248 -14.06 7.68 -4.10
C ILE A 248 -12.67 7.93 -3.50
N PRO A 249 -12.53 8.75 -2.44
CA PRO A 249 -11.25 8.94 -1.78
C PRO A 249 -10.69 7.60 -1.26
N HIS A 250 -9.47 7.27 -1.71
CA HIS A 250 -8.76 6.02 -1.38
C HIS A 250 -7.33 6.33 -0.88
N PRO A 251 -7.23 7.09 0.23
CA PRO A 251 -5.95 7.58 0.72
C PRO A 251 -5.19 6.50 1.48
N PHE A 252 -3.85 6.59 1.42
CA PHE A 252 -2.95 5.77 2.23
C PHE A 252 -3.16 4.27 2.07
N TYR A 253 -3.37 3.81 0.84
CA TYR A 253 -3.52 2.39 0.55
C TYR A 253 -2.33 1.58 1.06
N LEU A 254 -2.59 0.44 1.71
CA LEU A 254 -1.57 -0.40 2.35
C LEU A 254 -0.85 -1.29 1.34
N SER A 255 -0.19 -0.66 0.40
CA SER A 255 0.67 -1.27 -0.62
C SER A 255 1.60 -0.20 -1.18
N GLY A 256 2.82 -0.59 -1.51
CA GLY A 256 3.79 0.24 -2.22
C GLY A 256 3.85 -0.08 -3.72
N HIS A 257 2.79 -0.61 -4.31
CA HIS A 257 2.79 -0.85 -5.76
C HIS A 257 2.95 0.48 -6.50
N PRO A 258 3.82 0.55 -7.54
CA PRO A 258 4.12 1.81 -8.23
C PRO A 258 2.91 2.47 -8.92
N ALA A 259 1.85 1.73 -9.22
CA ALA A 259 0.61 2.29 -9.78
C ALA A 259 -0.03 3.39 -8.92
N TRP A 260 0.22 3.41 -7.60
CA TRP A 260 -0.31 4.45 -6.72
C TRP A 260 0.38 5.82 -6.88
N GLY A 261 1.35 5.92 -7.78
CA GLY A 261 2.06 7.14 -8.13
C GLY A 261 1.57 7.81 -9.42
N ASP A 262 0.35 7.53 -9.87
CA ASP A 262 -0.26 8.09 -11.08
C ASP A 262 -1.37 9.12 -10.74
N PRO A 263 -1.03 10.33 -10.31
CA PRO A 263 -2.03 11.33 -9.92
C PRO A 263 -2.78 11.94 -11.12
N GLU A 264 -2.31 11.76 -12.35
CA GLU A 264 -2.95 12.33 -13.54
C GLU A 264 -4.19 11.52 -13.96
N VAL A 265 -4.10 10.18 -13.87
CA VAL A 265 -5.17 9.29 -14.29
C VAL A 265 -5.96 8.77 -13.07
N HIS A 266 -5.26 8.54 -11.94
CA HIS A 266 -5.82 7.95 -10.74
C HIS A 266 -5.64 8.83 -9.49
N PRO A 267 -6.17 10.06 -9.49
CA PRO A 267 -5.92 11.04 -8.44
C PRO A 267 -6.52 10.69 -7.07
N TRP A 268 -7.47 9.77 -7.03
CA TRP A 268 -8.19 9.40 -5.79
C TRP A 268 -7.46 8.35 -4.96
N THR A 269 -6.45 7.66 -5.51
CA THR A 269 -5.69 6.62 -4.80
C THR A 269 -4.28 7.10 -4.49
N THR A 270 -3.89 7.07 -3.22
CA THR A 270 -2.52 7.38 -2.80
C THR A 270 -1.93 6.26 -1.96
N SER A 271 -0.62 6.03 -2.11
CA SER A 271 0.10 5.08 -1.26
C SER A 271 0.35 5.64 0.14
N ARG A 272 0.42 4.75 1.12
CA ARG A 272 0.91 5.04 2.46
C ARG A 272 2.43 5.00 2.56
N GLN A 273 3.10 4.28 1.68
CA GLN A 273 4.51 3.95 1.78
C GLN A 273 5.23 4.19 0.46
N MET A 274 6.56 4.15 0.51
CA MET A 274 7.41 4.24 -0.67
C MET A 274 7.04 3.15 -1.69
N SER A 275 7.21 3.46 -2.97
CA SER A 275 7.08 2.46 -4.03
C SER A 275 8.04 1.28 -3.80
N TYR A 276 7.54 0.05 -3.95
CA TYR A 276 8.35 -1.17 -3.83
C TYR A 276 9.51 -1.19 -4.82
N SER A 277 9.32 -0.69 -6.03
CA SER A 277 10.39 -0.58 -7.01
C SER A 277 11.49 0.37 -6.53
N THR A 278 11.13 1.52 -5.92
CA THR A 278 12.10 2.45 -5.33
C THR A 278 12.82 1.82 -4.13
N GLU A 279 12.08 1.12 -3.27
CA GLU A 279 12.67 0.42 -2.13
C GLU A 279 13.68 -0.65 -2.57
N ALA A 280 13.38 -1.39 -3.63
CA ALA A 280 14.27 -2.38 -4.22
C ALA A 280 15.57 -1.74 -4.76
N MET A 281 15.47 -0.58 -5.41
CA MET A 281 16.66 0.18 -5.85
C MET A 281 17.52 0.64 -4.66
N LEU A 282 16.90 0.99 -3.52
CA LEU A 282 17.64 1.32 -2.30
C LEU A 282 18.40 0.11 -1.75
N TRP A 283 17.90 -1.11 -1.89
CA TRP A 283 18.64 -2.33 -1.54
C TRP A 283 19.91 -2.48 -2.37
N GLY A 284 19.83 -2.20 -3.67
CA GLY A 284 21.00 -2.17 -4.55
C GLY A 284 22.03 -1.12 -4.11
N THR A 285 21.56 0.07 -3.77
CA THR A 285 22.41 1.14 -3.21
C THR A 285 23.06 0.72 -1.88
N TRP A 286 22.30 0.05 -1.01
CA TRP A 286 22.82 -0.50 0.23
C TRP A 286 23.93 -1.52 -0.01
N ILE A 287 23.76 -2.41 -0.98
CA ILE A 287 24.77 -3.39 -1.42
C ILE A 287 26.05 -2.65 -1.85
N LYS A 288 25.91 -1.65 -2.72
CA LYS A 288 27.02 -0.83 -3.22
C LYS A 288 27.87 -0.23 -2.10
N VAL A 289 27.20 0.30 -1.07
CA VAL A 289 27.87 0.99 0.04
C VAL A 289 28.46 0.01 1.06
N ASN A 290 27.74 -1.05 1.41
CA ASN A 290 28.09 -1.91 2.53
C ASN A 290 28.89 -3.15 2.15
N LEU A 291 28.88 -3.54 0.88
CA LEU A 291 29.62 -4.68 0.34
C LEU A 291 30.69 -4.26 -0.67
N ALA A 292 31.20 -3.02 -0.59
CA ALA A 292 32.13 -2.44 -1.56
C ALA A 292 33.36 -3.32 -1.86
N ASP A 293 33.88 -4.04 -0.87
CA ASP A 293 35.04 -4.92 -1.01
C ASP A 293 34.72 -6.27 -1.68
N GLN A 294 33.42 -6.56 -1.96
CA GLN A 294 32.93 -7.82 -2.49
C GLN A 294 32.31 -7.69 -3.89
N LEU A 295 32.25 -6.47 -4.43
CA LEU A 295 31.60 -6.18 -5.69
C LEU A 295 32.38 -6.72 -6.90
N PRO A 296 31.68 -7.12 -7.99
CA PRO A 296 30.23 -7.26 -8.07
C PRO A 296 29.73 -8.52 -7.37
N VAL A 297 28.48 -8.51 -6.89
CA VAL A 297 27.86 -9.64 -6.20
C VAL A 297 26.79 -10.31 -7.06
N THR A 298 26.48 -11.59 -6.79
CA THR A 298 25.27 -12.27 -7.28
C THR A 298 24.20 -12.14 -6.20
N VAL A 299 22.99 -11.72 -6.57
CA VAL A 299 21.86 -11.53 -5.66
C VAL A 299 20.73 -12.48 -6.03
N ALA A 300 20.21 -13.22 -5.06
CA ALA A 300 18.98 -13.98 -5.20
C ALA A 300 17.83 -13.24 -4.52
N GLY A 301 16.75 -12.97 -5.28
CA GLY A 301 15.51 -12.43 -4.75
C GLY A 301 14.49 -13.53 -4.50
N LEU A 302 13.99 -13.67 -3.27
CA LEU A 302 12.82 -14.51 -2.99
C LEU A 302 11.60 -13.61 -3.02
N VAL A 303 10.81 -13.71 -4.07
CA VAL A 303 9.68 -12.82 -4.35
C VAL A 303 8.36 -13.59 -4.46
N MET A 304 7.29 -13.00 -4.00
CA MET A 304 5.96 -13.56 -4.18
C MET A 304 5.52 -13.43 -5.65
N ASP A 305 4.98 -14.50 -6.23
CA ASP A 305 4.54 -14.53 -7.63
C ASP A 305 3.16 -13.86 -7.76
N ASN A 306 3.14 -12.56 -7.57
CA ASN A 306 1.99 -11.66 -7.75
C ASN A 306 2.48 -10.21 -7.84
N ASP A 307 1.56 -9.25 -8.05
CA ASP A 307 1.87 -7.82 -8.22
C ASP A 307 2.70 -7.22 -7.09
N PHE A 308 2.59 -7.75 -5.86
CA PHE A 308 3.43 -7.32 -4.73
C PHE A 308 4.91 -7.67 -4.95
N GLY A 309 5.22 -8.94 -5.22
CA GLY A 309 6.60 -9.40 -5.40
C GLY A 309 7.19 -8.93 -6.73
N LEU A 310 6.39 -8.92 -7.80
CA LEU A 310 6.82 -8.45 -9.12
C LEU A 310 7.20 -6.96 -9.12
N ALA A 311 6.55 -6.12 -8.31
CA ALA A 311 6.92 -4.72 -8.17
C ALA A 311 8.31 -4.53 -7.55
N TYR A 312 8.71 -5.37 -6.60
CA TYR A 312 10.09 -5.38 -6.06
C TYR A 312 11.09 -5.92 -7.09
N GLU A 313 10.74 -7.04 -7.75
CA GLU A 313 11.59 -7.65 -8.77
C GLU A 313 11.93 -6.65 -9.86
N MET A 314 10.93 -5.98 -10.43
CA MET A 314 11.11 -4.96 -11.46
C MET A 314 12.09 -3.85 -11.05
N GLY A 315 11.95 -3.33 -9.82
CA GLY A 315 12.85 -2.28 -9.33
C GLY A 315 14.28 -2.76 -9.12
N PHE A 316 14.46 -4.00 -8.65
CA PHE A 316 15.80 -4.54 -8.44
C PHE A 316 16.47 -4.94 -9.75
N GLU A 317 15.73 -5.48 -10.71
CA GLU A 317 16.23 -5.79 -12.06
C GLU A 317 16.72 -4.53 -12.76
N ALA A 318 15.92 -3.45 -12.74
CA ALA A 318 16.32 -2.16 -13.30
C ALA A 318 17.62 -1.63 -12.65
N TYR A 319 17.73 -1.74 -11.32
CA TYR A 319 18.97 -1.36 -10.64
C TYR A 319 20.17 -2.22 -11.08
N ALA A 320 20.01 -3.54 -11.17
CA ALA A 320 21.06 -4.47 -11.53
C ALA A 320 21.54 -4.25 -13.00
N GLU A 321 20.62 -3.98 -13.91
CA GLU A 321 20.94 -3.68 -15.31
C GLU A 321 21.77 -2.40 -15.45
N GLU A 322 21.44 -1.35 -14.69
CA GLU A 322 22.14 -0.06 -14.69
C GLU A 322 23.46 -0.09 -13.90
N ASN A 323 23.63 -1.05 -12.98
CA ASN A 323 24.79 -1.13 -12.11
C ASN A 323 25.48 -2.52 -12.16
N PRO A 324 25.98 -2.98 -13.32
CA PRO A 324 26.62 -4.30 -13.46
C PRO A 324 27.95 -4.41 -12.69
N ASP A 325 28.52 -3.30 -12.27
CA ASP A 325 29.68 -3.22 -11.38
C ASP A 325 29.31 -3.47 -9.90
N VAL A 326 28.03 -3.45 -9.56
CA VAL A 326 27.50 -3.73 -8.24
C VAL A 326 26.84 -5.11 -8.20
N VAL A 327 25.95 -5.39 -9.13
CA VAL A 327 25.21 -6.66 -9.24
C VAL A 327 25.60 -7.35 -10.56
N ALA A 328 26.41 -8.40 -10.47
CA ALA A 328 26.83 -9.18 -11.64
C ALA A 328 25.71 -10.05 -12.20
N GLU A 329 24.80 -10.51 -11.34
CA GLU A 329 23.70 -11.40 -11.69
C GLU A 329 22.58 -11.27 -10.65
N TYR A 330 21.33 -11.15 -11.11
CA TYR A 330 20.15 -11.25 -10.29
C TYR A 330 19.37 -12.53 -10.62
N LEU A 331 19.01 -13.31 -9.60
CA LEU A 331 18.34 -14.60 -9.70
C LEU A 331 16.99 -14.52 -8.97
N PRO A 332 15.87 -14.19 -9.65
CA PRO A 332 14.57 -14.21 -9.01
C PRO A 332 14.13 -15.66 -8.72
N VAL A 333 13.69 -15.88 -7.51
CA VAL A 333 13.05 -17.11 -7.05
C VAL A 333 11.64 -16.76 -6.63
N ARG A 334 10.67 -17.11 -7.45
CA ARG A 334 9.27 -16.81 -7.20
C ARG A 334 8.60 -17.92 -6.41
N HIS A 335 7.72 -17.56 -5.50
CA HIS A 335 6.93 -18.50 -4.73
C HIS A 335 5.44 -18.15 -4.80
N ASP A 336 4.60 -19.19 -4.74
CA ASP A 336 3.13 -19.02 -4.71
C ASP A 336 2.72 -18.24 -3.44
N PRO A 337 1.86 -17.21 -3.56
CA PRO A 337 1.29 -16.50 -2.41
C PRO A 337 0.61 -17.39 -1.38
N ALA A 338 0.00 -18.50 -1.83
CA ALA A 338 -0.67 -19.48 -0.98
C ALA A 338 0.30 -20.51 -0.36
N ALA A 339 1.56 -20.55 -0.80
CA ALA A 339 2.53 -21.46 -0.22
C ALA A 339 2.89 -21.07 1.21
N PRO A 340 3.02 -22.04 2.13
CA PRO A 340 3.38 -21.76 3.52
C PRO A 340 4.84 -21.32 3.66
#